data_5190163f2fbc93fb24d0b3c1ad33bfb5
#
_entry.id   5190163f2fbc93fb24d0b3c1ad33bfb5
#
_cell.length_a   1.000
_cell.length_b   1.000
_cell.length_c   1.000
_cell.angle_alpha   90.00
_cell.angle_beta   90.00
_cell.angle_gamma   90.00
#
_symmetry.space_group_name_H-M   'P 1'
#
loop_
_entity.id
_entity.type
_entity.pdbx_description
1 polymer ?
#
loop_
_entity_poly.entity_id
_entity_poly.type
_entity_poly.pdbx_seq_one_letter_code
_entity_poly.pdbx_strand_id
1 'polypeptide(L)'
;MKKATVLEQVTTPDGSSQALVERDGHYMIWVNGRELMSTRHAFSEEQLGVVGCQQLAKVRGARVLIGGLGLGFTLRAALSTLGRDARVVVAELMPEVVEWNRKHEYPLAHAALADRRTEVVLGDVADVIARHAAHFDAILLDADNETTAMNTRGNSSLYRAAGLANVARALKPNGSVVYWSAGDDPALVKRLAQAGFVVEARRVGRHASGEQRRSGGYHVLISGRRLAPASR
;
A
#
# COMPACT_ATOMS: atom_id res chain seq x y z
N MET A 1 -10.68 -22.83 -19.26
CA MET A 1 -9.84 -22.12 -18.25
C MET A 1 -8.77 -23.08 -17.79
N LYS A 2 -7.50 -22.70 -17.84
CA LYS A 2 -6.41 -23.51 -17.28
C LYS A 2 -6.55 -23.61 -15.77
N LYS A 3 -6.07 -24.72 -15.23
CA LYS A 3 -6.02 -24.93 -13.77
C LYS A 3 -5.03 -23.94 -13.16
N ALA A 4 -5.36 -23.37 -12.00
CA ALA A 4 -4.42 -22.54 -11.25
C ALA A 4 -3.25 -23.41 -10.76
N THR A 5 -2.03 -22.91 -10.90
CA THR A 5 -0.80 -23.55 -10.45
C THR A 5 -0.24 -22.80 -9.25
N VAL A 6 -0.10 -23.49 -8.11
CA VAL A 6 0.62 -22.94 -6.96
C VAL A 6 2.12 -22.99 -7.28
N LEU A 7 2.74 -21.83 -7.35
CA LEU A 7 4.17 -21.71 -7.61
C LEU A 7 4.97 -21.82 -6.32
N GLU A 8 4.50 -21.13 -5.27
CA GLU A 8 5.12 -21.11 -3.95
C GLU A 8 4.04 -21.01 -2.87
N GLN A 9 4.33 -21.58 -1.71
CA GLN A 9 3.40 -21.58 -0.58
C GLN A 9 4.18 -21.51 0.73
N VAL A 10 3.66 -20.71 1.67
CA VAL A 10 4.24 -20.53 3.01
C VAL A 10 3.12 -20.48 4.05
N THR A 11 3.48 -20.73 5.30
CA THR A 11 2.60 -20.54 6.45
C THR A 11 2.97 -19.20 7.11
N THR A 12 1.99 -18.31 7.25
CA THR A 12 2.16 -17.03 7.93
C THR A 12 2.28 -17.20 9.45
N PRO A 13 2.80 -16.21 10.19
CA PRO A 13 2.94 -16.29 11.64
C PRO A 13 1.63 -16.54 12.41
N ASP A 14 0.49 -16.18 11.84
CA ASP A 14 -0.85 -16.45 12.40
C ASP A 14 -1.41 -17.83 12.03
N GLY A 15 -0.62 -18.65 11.32
CA GLY A 15 -1.00 -19.99 10.88
C GLY A 15 -1.80 -20.06 9.58
N SER A 16 -2.04 -18.93 8.92
CA SER A 16 -2.68 -18.89 7.61
C SER A 16 -1.75 -19.44 6.52
N SER A 17 -2.32 -19.96 5.44
CA SER A 17 -1.57 -20.36 4.24
C SER A 17 -1.54 -19.21 3.25
N GLN A 18 -0.35 -18.76 2.85
CA GLN A 18 -0.17 -17.77 1.79
C GLN A 18 0.54 -18.40 0.60
N ALA A 19 0.08 -18.15 -0.62
CA ALA A 19 0.63 -18.76 -1.81
C ALA A 19 0.73 -17.75 -2.97
N LEU A 20 1.81 -17.87 -3.74
CA LEU A 20 1.92 -17.29 -5.07
C LEU A 20 1.36 -18.28 -6.08
N VAL A 21 0.40 -17.84 -6.87
CA VAL A 21 -0.34 -18.70 -7.81
C VAL A 21 -0.30 -18.07 -9.19
N GLU A 22 -0.14 -18.90 -10.22
CA GLU A 22 -0.24 -18.50 -11.64
C GLU A 22 -1.47 -19.14 -12.28
N ARG A 23 -2.18 -18.39 -13.11
CA ARG A 23 -3.24 -18.90 -13.97
C ARG A 23 -3.37 -18.02 -15.23
N ASP A 24 -3.26 -18.64 -16.40
CA ASP A 24 -3.39 -17.98 -17.71
C ASP A 24 -2.44 -16.77 -17.88
N GLY A 25 -1.21 -16.86 -17.35
CA GLY A 25 -0.21 -15.79 -17.39
C GLY A 25 -0.41 -14.67 -16.37
N HIS A 26 -1.37 -14.82 -15.46
CA HIS A 26 -1.61 -13.87 -14.37
C HIS A 26 -1.14 -14.44 -13.04
N TYR A 27 -0.52 -13.59 -12.25
CA TYR A 27 0.00 -13.92 -10.92
C TYR A 27 -0.94 -13.40 -9.85
N MET A 28 -1.11 -14.19 -8.80
CA MET A 28 -2.04 -13.90 -7.70
C MET A 28 -1.38 -14.25 -6.38
N ILE A 29 -1.68 -13.47 -5.35
CA ILE A 29 -1.45 -13.90 -3.96
C ILE A 29 -2.78 -14.44 -3.43
N TRP A 30 -2.74 -15.69 -2.96
CA TRP A 30 -3.85 -16.32 -2.29
C TRP A 30 -3.57 -16.45 -0.80
N VAL A 31 -4.61 -16.27 0.01
CA VAL A 31 -4.56 -16.52 1.46
C VAL A 31 -5.69 -17.49 1.81
N ASN A 32 -5.35 -18.59 2.44
CA ASN A 32 -6.28 -19.69 2.78
C ASN A 32 -7.13 -20.12 1.57
N GLY A 33 -6.49 -20.23 0.40
CA GLY A 33 -7.13 -20.65 -0.85
C GLY A 33 -8.03 -19.60 -1.52
N ARG A 34 -8.07 -18.34 -1.03
CA ARG A 34 -8.82 -17.24 -1.62
C ARG A 34 -7.88 -16.20 -2.21
N GLU A 35 -8.22 -15.67 -3.37
CA GLU A 35 -7.47 -14.59 -4.02
C GLU A 35 -7.55 -13.32 -3.17
N LEU A 36 -6.37 -12.83 -2.76
CA LEU A 36 -6.20 -11.55 -2.08
C LEU A 36 -5.95 -10.44 -3.09
N MET A 37 -5.04 -10.67 -4.04
CA MET A 37 -4.69 -9.71 -5.10
C MET A 37 -4.25 -10.44 -6.37
N SER A 38 -4.30 -9.72 -7.51
CA SER A 38 -4.03 -10.29 -8.81
C SER A 38 -3.45 -9.25 -9.78
N THR A 39 -2.53 -9.68 -10.66
CA THR A 39 -2.03 -8.84 -11.75
C THR A 39 -3.11 -8.42 -12.77
N ARG A 40 -4.31 -8.99 -12.69
CA ARG A 40 -5.47 -8.58 -13.50
C ARG A 40 -6.14 -7.31 -13.01
N HIS A 41 -6.02 -6.99 -11.73
CA HIS A 41 -6.79 -5.94 -11.07
C HIS A 41 -5.86 -5.02 -10.25
N ALA A 42 -4.86 -4.47 -10.93
CA ALA A 42 -3.80 -3.67 -10.30
C ALA A 42 -4.12 -2.16 -10.23
N PHE A 43 -5.17 -1.70 -10.94
CA PHE A 43 -5.36 -0.27 -11.19
C PHE A 43 -5.56 0.55 -9.92
N SER A 44 -6.28 0.04 -8.92
CA SER A 44 -6.51 0.79 -7.67
C SER A 44 -5.25 0.96 -6.83
N GLU A 45 -4.37 -0.06 -6.80
CA GLU A 45 -3.09 -0.04 -6.11
C GLU A 45 -2.08 0.85 -6.85
N GLU A 46 -2.11 0.85 -8.18
CA GLU A 46 -1.35 1.81 -8.99
C GLU A 46 -1.82 3.24 -8.71
N GLN A 47 -3.14 3.46 -8.61
CA GLN A 47 -3.69 4.77 -8.24
C GLN A 47 -3.29 5.19 -6.82
N LEU A 48 -3.15 4.27 -5.87
CA LEU A 48 -2.61 4.57 -4.54
C LEU A 48 -1.21 5.19 -4.66
N GLY A 49 -0.33 4.57 -5.47
CA GLY A 49 1.02 5.08 -5.72
C GLY A 49 1.02 6.46 -6.40
N VAL A 50 0.20 6.64 -7.44
CA VAL A 50 0.09 7.91 -8.19
C VAL A 50 -0.46 9.03 -7.29
N VAL A 51 -1.63 8.81 -6.68
CA VAL A 51 -2.31 9.82 -5.85
C VAL A 51 -1.45 10.23 -4.66
N GLY A 52 -0.81 9.26 -4.01
CA GLY A 52 0.07 9.52 -2.86
C GLY A 52 1.35 10.28 -3.21
N CYS A 53 1.84 10.15 -4.45
CA CYS A 53 3.13 10.71 -4.85
C CYS A 53 3.03 11.90 -5.82
N GLN A 54 1.89 12.18 -6.48
CA GLN A 54 1.78 13.20 -7.52
C GLN A 54 2.22 14.61 -7.07
N GLN A 55 1.92 15.00 -5.83
CA GLN A 55 2.33 16.29 -5.28
C GLN A 55 3.83 16.34 -4.93
N LEU A 56 4.49 15.18 -4.85
CA LEU A 56 5.90 15.01 -4.54
C LEU A 56 6.79 14.90 -5.79
N ALA A 57 6.23 14.88 -6.99
CA ALA A 57 6.96 14.67 -8.25
C ALA A 57 8.13 15.66 -8.45
N LYS A 58 8.01 16.89 -7.92
CA LYS A 58 9.04 17.93 -8.00
C LYS A 58 9.72 18.22 -6.66
N VAL A 59 9.38 17.49 -5.60
CA VAL A 59 9.99 17.66 -4.27
C VAL A 59 11.33 16.94 -4.24
N ARG A 60 12.41 17.69 -4.03
CA ARG A 60 13.76 17.13 -3.93
C ARG A 60 13.90 16.29 -2.66
N GLY A 61 14.47 15.10 -2.80
CA GLY A 61 14.71 14.20 -1.67
C GLY A 61 13.42 13.75 -0.97
N ALA A 62 12.28 13.67 -1.69
CA ALA A 62 11.02 13.22 -1.13
C ALA A 62 11.16 11.84 -0.47
N ARG A 63 10.57 11.67 0.70
CA ARG A 63 10.60 10.41 1.48
C ARG A 63 9.20 9.84 1.58
N VAL A 64 9.02 8.65 1.05
CA VAL A 64 7.71 7.95 1.02
C VAL A 64 7.84 6.62 1.75
N LEU A 65 6.86 6.31 2.58
CA LEU A 65 6.67 4.99 3.18
C LEU A 65 5.51 4.29 2.50
N ILE A 66 5.71 3.04 2.11
CA ILE A 66 4.65 2.14 1.62
C ILE A 66 4.51 1.00 2.62
N GLY A 67 3.30 0.79 3.14
CA GLY A 67 2.96 -0.33 4.00
C GLY A 67 2.32 -1.44 3.18
N GLY A 68 3.03 -2.55 3.06
CA GLY A 68 2.72 -3.69 2.20
C GLY A 68 3.41 -3.60 0.82
N LEU A 69 4.02 -4.69 0.38
CA LEU A 69 4.59 -4.83 -0.96
C LEU A 69 3.59 -5.47 -1.93
N GLY A 70 2.94 -6.54 -1.50
CA GLY A 70 2.05 -7.35 -2.34
C GLY A 70 2.71 -7.77 -3.64
N LEU A 71 2.10 -7.47 -4.77
CA LEU A 71 2.67 -7.69 -6.11
C LEU A 71 3.42 -6.45 -6.65
N GLY A 72 3.67 -5.45 -5.80
CA GLY A 72 4.51 -4.29 -6.05
C GLY A 72 3.90 -3.20 -6.93
N PHE A 73 2.59 -3.15 -7.10
CA PHE A 73 1.90 -2.16 -7.94
C PHE A 73 2.08 -0.74 -7.40
N THR A 74 1.82 -0.53 -6.11
CA THR A 74 1.99 0.77 -5.42
C THR A 74 3.44 1.25 -5.52
N LEU A 75 4.43 0.36 -5.31
CA LEU A 75 5.84 0.69 -5.41
C LEU A 75 6.22 1.15 -6.83
N ARG A 76 5.82 0.39 -7.86
CA ARG A 76 6.10 0.76 -9.27
C ARG A 76 5.49 2.11 -9.62
N ALA A 77 4.24 2.34 -9.24
CA ALA A 77 3.54 3.59 -9.50
C ALA A 77 4.17 4.79 -8.76
N ALA A 78 4.57 4.60 -7.49
CA ALA A 78 5.29 5.61 -6.73
C ALA A 78 6.63 5.98 -7.37
N LEU A 79 7.45 4.99 -7.76
CA LEU A 79 8.74 5.20 -8.40
C LEU A 79 8.63 5.88 -9.76
N SER A 80 7.57 5.61 -10.54
CA SER A 80 7.32 6.26 -11.81
C SER A 80 6.90 7.74 -11.66
N THR A 81 6.32 8.09 -10.52
CA THR A 81 5.82 9.44 -10.23
C THR A 81 6.89 10.32 -9.59
N LEU A 82 7.76 9.74 -8.76
CA LEU A 82 8.74 10.47 -7.94
C LEU A 82 10.01 10.84 -8.71
N GLY A 83 10.65 11.92 -8.27
CA GLY A 83 11.97 12.34 -8.77
C GLY A 83 13.08 11.33 -8.49
N ARG A 84 14.22 11.51 -9.19
CA ARG A 84 15.36 10.56 -9.14
C ARG A 84 16.08 10.51 -7.79
N ASP A 85 15.92 11.50 -6.96
CA ASP A 85 16.55 11.66 -5.64
C ASP A 85 15.60 11.30 -4.48
N ALA A 86 14.40 10.83 -4.77
CA ALA A 86 13.46 10.36 -3.78
C ALA A 86 13.96 9.11 -3.04
N ARG A 87 13.37 8.82 -1.88
CA ARG A 87 13.58 7.60 -1.11
C ARG A 87 12.22 6.96 -0.83
N VAL A 88 12.08 5.70 -1.16
CA VAL A 88 10.86 4.91 -0.95
C VAL A 88 11.19 3.75 -0.03
N VAL A 89 10.65 3.79 1.18
CA VAL A 89 10.74 2.67 2.14
C VAL A 89 9.50 1.81 1.96
N VAL A 90 9.69 0.52 1.74
CA VAL A 90 8.61 -0.47 1.70
C VAL A 90 8.70 -1.32 2.96
N ALA A 91 7.72 -1.23 3.84
CA ALA A 91 7.59 -2.11 4.99
C ALA A 91 6.73 -3.32 4.61
N GLU A 92 7.32 -4.52 4.62
CA GLU A 92 6.63 -5.77 4.30
C GLU A 92 6.79 -6.76 5.46
N LEU A 93 5.66 -7.34 5.89
CA LEU A 93 5.65 -8.26 7.01
C LEU A 93 6.21 -9.63 6.63
N MET A 94 5.91 -10.08 5.41
CA MET A 94 6.21 -11.42 4.92
C MET A 94 7.50 -11.42 4.08
N PRO A 95 8.61 -11.98 4.57
CA PRO A 95 9.85 -12.04 3.80
C PRO A 95 9.69 -12.80 2.48
N GLU A 96 8.79 -13.80 2.44
CA GLU A 96 8.52 -14.57 1.24
C GLU A 96 7.90 -13.73 0.12
N VAL A 97 7.03 -12.77 0.46
CA VAL A 97 6.47 -11.83 -0.51
C VAL A 97 7.58 -10.99 -1.15
N VAL A 98 8.57 -10.58 -0.37
CA VAL A 98 9.75 -9.87 -0.90
C VAL A 98 10.56 -10.78 -1.83
N GLU A 99 10.79 -12.02 -1.43
CA GLU A 99 11.55 -13.00 -2.24
C GLU A 99 10.84 -13.34 -3.55
N TRP A 100 9.51 -13.51 -3.55
CA TRP A 100 8.74 -13.72 -4.77
C TRP A 100 8.91 -12.56 -5.76
N ASN A 101 8.88 -11.34 -5.25
CA ASN A 101 9.06 -10.14 -6.08
C ASN A 101 10.50 -9.94 -6.57
N ARG A 102 11.50 -10.54 -5.91
CA ARG A 102 12.91 -10.51 -6.33
C ARG A 102 13.25 -11.50 -7.43
N LYS A 103 12.45 -12.56 -7.59
CA LYS A 103 12.71 -13.60 -8.59
C LYS A 103 12.49 -13.07 -10.01
N HIS A 104 13.49 -13.22 -10.85
CA HIS A 104 13.44 -12.79 -12.27
C HIS A 104 12.44 -13.58 -13.12
N GLU A 105 12.17 -14.82 -12.72
CA GLU A 105 11.21 -15.69 -13.39
C GLU A 105 9.76 -15.26 -13.23
N TYR A 106 9.47 -14.42 -12.22
CA TYR A 106 8.15 -13.87 -12.01
C TYR A 106 8.11 -12.41 -12.47
N PRO A 107 7.22 -12.02 -13.40
CA PRO A 107 7.12 -10.65 -13.90
C PRO A 107 6.43 -9.72 -12.88
N LEU A 108 6.97 -9.68 -11.65
CA LEU A 108 6.44 -8.90 -10.53
C LEU A 108 7.21 -7.57 -10.36
N ALA A 109 7.74 -7.29 -9.17
CA ALA A 109 8.35 -6.00 -8.86
C ALA A 109 9.90 -6.03 -8.81
N HIS A 110 10.56 -7.02 -9.43
CA HIS A 110 12.02 -7.16 -9.39
C HIS A 110 12.76 -5.85 -9.69
N ALA A 111 12.44 -5.20 -10.81
CA ALA A 111 13.10 -3.95 -11.21
C ALA A 111 12.83 -2.79 -10.22
N ALA A 112 11.63 -2.74 -9.63
CA ALA A 112 11.26 -1.73 -8.62
C ALA A 112 12.00 -1.96 -7.29
N LEU A 113 12.20 -3.22 -6.89
CA LEU A 113 12.98 -3.56 -5.71
C LEU A 113 14.48 -3.32 -5.91
N ALA A 114 14.99 -3.45 -7.14
CA ALA A 114 16.38 -3.14 -7.51
C ALA A 114 16.63 -1.63 -7.74
N ASP A 115 15.59 -0.79 -7.76
CA ASP A 115 15.75 0.66 -7.91
C ASP A 115 16.49 1.23 -6.69
N ARG A 116 17.53 2.03 -6.93
CA ARG A 116 18.38 2.65 -5.89
C ARG A 116 17.61 3.52 -4.89
N ARG A 117 16.39 3.92 -5.24
CA ARG A 117 15.48 4.72 -4.38
C ARG A 117 14.71 3.86 -3.40
N THR A 118 14.66 2.54 -3.61
CA THR A 118 13.87 1.59 -2.82
C THR A 118 14.70 1.01 -1.69
N GLU A 119 14.13 1.03 -0.50
CA GLU A 119 14.62 0.35 0.69
C GLU A 119 13.50 -0.56 1.21
N VAL A 120 13.83 -1.84 1.46
CA VAL A 120 12.88 -2.80 2.03
C VAL A 120 13.18 -2.99 3.50
N VAL A 121 12.16 -2.80 4.33
CA VAL A 121 12.18 -3.08 5.77
C VAL A 121 11.25 -4.26 6.04
N LEU A 122 11.81 -5.39 6.48
CA LEU A 122 11.01 -6.53 6.93
C LEU A 122 10.44 -6.24 8.31
N GLY A 123 9.11 -6.23 8.42
CA GLY A 123 8.40 -6.00 9.67
C GLY A 123 7.08 -5.24 9.49
N ASP A 124 6.44 -5.00 10.65
CA ASP A 124 5.17 -4.28 10.70
C ASP A 124 5.36 -2.79 10.37
N VAL A 125 4.59 -2.27 9.42
CA VAL A 125 4.59 -0.85 9.06
C VAL A 125 4.21 0.05 10.24
N ALA A 126 3.38 -0.41 11.17
CA ALA A 126 3.05 0.33 12.38
C ALA A 126 4.28 0.61 13.24
N ASP A 127 5.21 -0.34 13.34
CA ASP A 127 6.48 -0.18 14.04
C ASP A 127 7.40 0.81 13.33
N VAL A 128 7.45 0.74 11.99
CA VAL A 128 8.22 1.71 11.19
C VAL A 128 7.68 3.11 11.41
N ILE A 129 6.36 3.31 11.36
CA ILE A 129 5.70 4.59 11.62
C ILE A 129 6.01 5.09 13.05
N ALA A 130 5.89 4.19 14.05
CA ALA A 130 6.08 4.54 15.45
C ALA A 130 7.50 5.02 15.80
N ARG A 131 8.52 4.61 15.04
CA ARG A 131 9.92 4.98 15.26
C ARG A 131 10.31 6.33 14.64
N HIS A 132 9.43 6.94 13.84
CA HIS A 132 9.75 8.16 13.11
C HIS A 132 8.95 9.38 13.59
N ALA A 133 9.55 10.56 13.44
CA ALA A 133 8.92 11.85 13.68
C ALA A 133 9.33 12.83 12.56
N ALA A 134 8.35 13.50 11.95
CA ALA A 134 8.54 14.47 10.87
C ALA A 134 9.52 13.97 9.77
N HIS A 135 9.34 12.71 9.35
CA HIS A 135 10.29 12.02 8.49
C HIS A 135 9.78 11.82 7.06
N PHE A 136 8.52 11.44 6.90
CA PHE A 136 7.93 11.11 5.61
C PHE A 136 7.12 12.28 5.04
N ASP A 137 7.25 12.47 3.72
CA ASP A 137 6.41 13.40 2.95
C ASP A 137 5.06 12.75 2.61
N ALA A 138 5.07 11.42 2.39
CA ALA A 138 3.85 10.62 2.23
C ALA A 138 3.98 9.24 2.88
N ILE A 139 2.83 8.71 3.34
CA ILE A 139 2.67 7.34 3.83
C ILE A 139 1.51 6.73 3.04
N LEU A 140 1.75 5.61 2.35
CA LEU A 140 0.78 4.88 1.55
C LEU A 140 0.49 3.54 2.21
N LEU A 141 -0.75 3.28 2.55
CA LEU A 141 -1.15 2.10 3.30
C LEU A 141 -2.13 1.27 2.46
N ASP A 142 -1.60 0.16 1.96
CA ASP A 142 -2.33 -0.89 1.26
C ASP A 142 -2.55 -2.07 2.22
N ALA A 143 -3.17 -1.77 3.35
CA ALA A 143 -3.42 -2.76 4.38
C ALA A 143 -4.93 -2.99 4.47
N ASP A 144 -5.37 -4.14 3.97
CA ASP A 144 -6.78 -4.55 3.96
C ASP A 144 -7.44 -4.41 5.33
N ASN A 145 -8.50 -3.58 5.37
CA ASN A 145 -9.26 -3.30 6.58
C ASN A 145 -10.21 -4.42 7.01
N GLU A 146 -10.59 -5.36 6.15
CA GLU A 146 -11.81 -6.14 6.42
C GLU A 146 -11.79 -7.61 6.05
N THR A 147 -10.84 -8.17 5.39
CA THR A 147 -10.97 -9.59 5.09
C THR A 147 -10.02 -10.45 5.90
N THR A 148 -10.52 -10.97 7.01
CA THR A 148 -10.43 -12.36 7.53
C THR A 148 -9.13 -13.15 7.35
N ALA A 149 -8.15 -12.72 6.60
CA ALA A 149 -6.99 -13.53 6.28
C ALA A 149 -5.67 -13.03 6.86
N MET A 150 -5.53 -11.75 7.17
CA MET A 150 -4.33 -11.18 7.75
C MET A 150 -4.62 -10.07 8.76
N ASN A 151 -5.64 -10.25 9.61
CA ASN A 151 -5.81 -9.44 10.80
C ASN A 151 -4.70 -9.78 11.80
N THR A 152 -3.46 -9.48 11.45
CA THR A 152 -2.45 -9.34 12.48
C THR A 152 -2.91 -8.18 13.38
N ARG A 153 -2.81 -8.35 14.68
CA ARG A 153 -3.17 -7.30 15.67
C ARG A 153 -2.53 -5.95 15.33
N GLY A 154 -1.49 -5.92 14.50
CA GLY A 154 -0.78 -4.75 13.99
C GLY A 154 -1.64 -3.88 13.06
N ASN A 155 -2.24 -4.43 12.00
CA ASN A 155 -2.95 -3.63 11.00
C ASN A 155 -4.12 -2.85 11.61
N SER A 156 -4.91 -3.47 12.51
CA SER A 156 -6.00 -2.77 13.19
C SER A 156 -5.54 -1.57 14.02
N SER A 157 -4.28 -1.54 14.46
CA SER A 157 -3.72 -0.43 15.23
C SER A 157 -3.59 0.85 14.41
N LEU A 158 -3.28 0.75 13.10
CA LEU A 158 -3.11 1.89 12.19
C LEU A 158 -4.37 2.73 12.01
N TYR A 159 -5.54 2.13 12.25
CA TYR A 159 -6.85 2.75 12.07
C TYR A 159 -7.45 3.29 13.36
N ARG A 160 -6.80 3.06 14.52
CA ARG A 160 -7.23 3.57 15.83
C ARG A 160 -6.57 4.92 16.11
N ALA A 161 -7.12 5.65 17.08
CA ALA A 161 -6.64 6.98 17.46
C ALA A 161 -5.12 7.04 17.72
N ALA A 162 -4.57 6.05 18.45
CA ALA A 162 -3.14 5.99 18.73
C ALA A 162 -2.29 5.80 17.44
N GLY A 163 -2.74 4.94 16.51
CA GLY A 163 -2.06 4.75 15.23
C GLY A 163 -2.12 5.99 14.36
N LEU A 164 -3.27 6.64 14.27
CA LEU A 164 -3.42 7.90 13.54
C LEU A 164 -2.56 9.02 14.13
N ALA A 165 -2.40 9.07 15.45
CA ALA A 165 -1.46 9.99 16.10
C ALA A 165 0.00 9.69 15.72
N ASN A 166 0.39 8.41 15.66
CA ASN A 166 1.72 8.01 15.18
C ASN A 166 1.93 8.38 13.72
N VAL A 167 0.94 8.15 12.83
CA VAL A 167 0.97 8.58 11.43
C VAL A 167 1.16 10.10 11.35
N ALA A 168 0.37 10.88 12.10
CA ALA A 168 0.51 12.34 12.15
C ALA A 168 1.90 12.77 12.61
N ARG A 169 2.47 12.09 13.62
CA ARG A 169 3.81 12.38 14.11
C ARG A 169 4.89 12.04 13.08
N ALA A 170 4.78 10.90 12.39
CA ALA A 170 5.75 10.42 11.41
C ALA A 170 5.79 11.29 10.14
N LEU A 171 4.67 11.90 9.78
CA LEU A 171 4.58 12.81 8.64
C LEU A 171 5.27 14.15 8.93
N LYS A 172 5.95 14.69 7.93
CA LYS A 172 6.39 16.09 7.92
C LYS A 172 5.18 17.06 7.94
N PRO A 173 5.38 18.34 8.29
CA PRO A 173 4.37 19.37 8.03
C PRO A 173 3.95 19.36 6.55
N ASN A 174 2.65 19.44 6.29
CA ASN A 174 2.01 19.30 4.98
C ASN A 174 2.17 17.91 4.31
N GLY A 175 2.75 16.93 4.98
CA GLY A 175 2.78 15.53 4.52
C GLY A 175 1.39 14.90 4.51
N SER A 176 1.24 13.82 3.76
CA SER A 176 -0.04 13.13 3.56
C SER A 176 0.05 11.64 3.86
N VAL A 177 -1.05 11.08 4.32
CA VAL A 177 -1.28 9.63 4.35
C VAL A 177 -2.38 9.29 3.35
N VAL A 178 -2.26 8.15 2.66
CA VAL A 178 -3.32 7.63 1.80
C VAL A 178 -3.57 6.17 2.18
N TYR A 179 -4.81 5.86 2.51
CA TYR A 179 -5.29 4.50 2.77
C TYR A 179 -6.02 3.98 1.54
N TRP A 180 -5.70 2.77 1.12
CA TRP A 180 -6.54 2.02 0.21
C TRP A 180 -7.65 1.32 1.01
N SER A 181 -8.86 1.28 0.47
CA SER A 181 -10.02 0.61 1.07
C SER A 181 -10.84 -0.10 -0.01
N ALA A 182 -11.30 -1.30 0.30
CA ALA A 182 -12.16 -2.10 -0.59
C ALA A 182 -13.52 -1.44 -0.88
N GLY A 183 -13.92 -0.44 -0.09
CA GLY A 183 -15.16 0.33 -0.25
C GLY A 183 -15.16 1.61 0.59
N ASP A 184 -16.32 2.26 0.69
CA ASP A 184 -16.46 3.47 1.51
C ASP A 184 -16.25 3.15 3.00
N ASP A 185 -15.38 3.90 3.67
CA ASP A 185 -15.13 3.83 5.14
C ASP A 185 -15.34 5.21 5.79
N PRO A 186 -16.60 5.59 6.06
CA PRO A 186 -16.89 6.86 6.72
C PRO A 186 -16.36 6.93 8.16
N ALA A 187 -16.11 5.77 8.79
CA ALA A 187 -15.56 5.74 10.14
C ALA A 187 -14.08 6.12 10.13
N LEU A 188 -13.29 5.66 9.16
CA LEU A 188 -11.90 6.10 8.98
C LEU A 188 -11.82 7.57 8.62
N VAL A 189 -12.67 8.05 7.70
CA VAL A 189 -12.75 9.48 7.35
C VAL A 189 -12.99 10.34 8.59
N LYS A 190 -13.96 9.94 9.44
CA LYS A 190 -14.25 10.64 10.70
C LYS A 190 -13.06 10.62 11.66
N ARG A 191 -12.41 9.46 11.83
CA ARG A 191 -11.24 9.33 12.73
C ARG A 191 -10.05 10.16 12.26
N LEU A 192 -9.76 10.19 10.96
CA LEU A 192 -8.71 11.03 10.39
C LEU A 192 -9.00 12.52 10.63
N ALA A 193 -10.24 12.98 10.40
CA ALA A 193 -10.62 14.36 10.67
C ALA A 193 -10.48 14.71 12.16
N GLN A 194 -10.88 13.80 13.07
CA GLN A 194 -10.68 13.96 14.51
C GLN A 194 -9.20 13.98 14.93
N ALA A 195 -8.33 13.30 14.18
CA ALA A 195 -6.87 13.34 14.37
C ALA A 195 -6.22 14.59 13.76
N GLY A 196 -7.00 15.54 13.23
CA GLY A 196 -6.52 16.83 12.72
C GLY A 196 -6.07 16.83 11.27
N PHE A 197 -6.42 15.79 10.50
CA PHE A 197 -6.16 15.77 9.06
C PHE A 197 -7.26 16.50 8.27
N VAL A 198 -6.87 17.13 7.17
CA VAL A 198 -7.80 17.49 6.08
C VAL A 198 -7.99 16.25 5.23
N VAL A 199 -9.23 15.75 5.13
CA VAL A 199 -9.53 14.44 4.57
C VAL A 199 -10.27 14.57 3.25
N GLU A 200 -9.88 13.74 2.27
CA GLU A 200 -10.56 13.55 0.99
C GLU A 200 -10.73 12.03 0.76
N ALA A 201 -11.91 11.61 0.30
CA ALA A 201 -12.17 10.23 -0.12
C ALA A 201 -12.50 10.22 -1.62
N ARG A 202 -11.74 9.43 -2.39
CA ARG A 202 -11.87 9.33 -3.85
C ARG A 202 -12.15 7.89 -4.26
N ARG A 203 -13.24 7.67 -4.97
CA ARG A 203 -13.53 6.38 -5.59
C ARG A 203 -12.67 6.17 -6.83
N VAL A 204 -12.06 5.01 -6.95
CA VAL A 204 -11.24 4.57 -8.08
C VAL A 204 -11.81 3.27 -8.64
N GLY A 205 -11.95 3.17 -9.95
CA GLY A 205 -12.40 1.93 -10.60
C GLY A 205 -11.41 0.79 -10.37
N ARG A 206 -11.88 -0.45 -10.49
CA ARG A 206 -11.00 -1.63 -10.48
C ARG A 206 -10.16 -1.77 -11.75
N HIS A 207 -10.55 -1.09 -12.82
CA HIS A 207 -9.90 -1.13 -14.14
C HIS A 207 -9.65 0.29 -14.64
N ALA A 208 -8.62 0.45 -15.49
CA ALA A 208 -8.39 1.70 -16.20
C ALA A 208 -9.59 2.07 -17.08
N SER A 209 -9.84 3.38 -17.24
CA SER A 209 -10.92 3.90 -18.06
C SER A 209 -10.74 3.43 -19.51
N GLY A 210 -11.61 2.56 -19.99
CA GLY A 210 -11.56 1.91 -21.31
C GLY A 210 -11.97 0.44 -21.27
N GLU A 211 -11.76 -0.23 -20.16
CA GLU A 211 -12.22 -1.62 -19.93
C GLU A 211 -13.53 -1.66 -19.12
N GLN A 212 -14.50 -0.83 -19.51
CA GLN A 212 -15.82 -0.80 -18.86
C GLN A 212 -16.57 -2.10 -19.07
N ARG A 213 -16.41 -3.06 -18.17
CA ARG A 213 -17.46 -4.05 -17.91
C ARG A 213 -18.51 -3.41 -17.01
N ARG A 214 -19.78 -3.52 -17.41
CA ARG A 214 -20.99 -2.93 -16.76
C ARG A 214 -21.26 -3.36 -15.30
N SER A 215 -20.34 -4.04 -14.62
CA SER A 215 -20.42 -4.49 -13.22
C SER A 215 -19.14 -4.21 -12.43
N GLY A 216 -18.37 -3.21 -12.82
CA GLY A 216 -17.11 -2.87 -12.17
C GLY A 216 -17.34 -2.25 -10.79
N GLY A 217 -17.02 -2.97 -9.72
CA GLY A 217 -16.89 -2.41 -8.38
C GLY A 217 -15.84 -1.29 -8.36
N TYR A 218 -15.81 -0.51 -7.30
CA TYR A 218 -14.81 0.52 -7.04
C TYR A 218 -14.09 0.22 -5.73
N HIS A 219 -12.90 0.78 -5.60
CA HIS A 219 -12.19 0.92 -4.34
C HIS A 219 -12.14 2.39 -3.94
N VAL A 220 -11.73 2.69 -2.73
CA VAL A 220 -11.66 4.06 -2.24
C VAL A 220 -10.26 4.37 -1.75
N LEU A 221 -9.70 5.49 -2.20
CA LEU A 221 -8.49 6.06 -1.64
C LEU A 221 -8.90 7.17 -0.66
N ILE A 222 -8.58 6.98 0.61
CA ILE A 222 -8.85 7.93 1.68
C ILE A 222 -7.56 8.64 2.01
N SER A 223 -7.46 9.91 1.62
CA SER A 223 -6.29 10.76 1.83
C SER A 223 -6.48 11.66 3.04
N GLY A 224 -5.48 11.73 3.91
CA GLY A 224 -5.40 12.66 5.02
C GLY A 224 -4.16 13.55 4.90
N ARG A 225 -4.30 14.86 4.79
CA ARG A 225 -3.18 15.81 4.78
C ARG A 225 -2.99 16.45 6.15
N ARG A 226 -1.78 16.33 6.70
CA ARG A 226 -1.38 17.02 7.91
C ARG A 226 -1.09 18.48 7.62
N LEU A 227 -1.84 19.41 8.20
CA LEU A 227 -1.53 20.83 8.08
C LEU A 227 -0.26 21.20 8.88
N ALA A 228 0.54 22.11 8.35
CA ALA A 228 1.58 22.74 9.14
C ALA A 228 0.94 23.50 10.33
N PRO A 229 1.60 23.57 11.50
CA PRO A 229 1.18 24.48 12.54
C PRO A 229 1.11 25.91 11.96
N ALA A 230 0.06 26.66 12.32
CA ALA A 230 0.00 28.07 11.94
C ALA A 230 1.28 28.77 12.45
N SER A 231 1.96 29.46 11.56
CA SER A 231 3.09 30.33 11.94
C SER A 231 2.56 31.37 12.92
N ARG A 232 3.05 31.35 14.15
CA ARG A 232 2.79 32.42 15.12
C ARG A 232 3.62 33.67 14.76
#